data_7baaeba39aae9f51d101d9606b9524e4
#
_entry.id   7baaeba39aae9f51d101d9606b9524e4
#
_cell.length_a   1.000
_cell.length_b   1.000
_cell.length_c   1.000
_cell.angle_alpha   90.00
_cell.angle_beta   90.00
_cell.angle_gamma   90.00
#
_symmetry.space_group_name_H-M   'P 1'
#
loop_
_entity.id
_entity.type
_entity.pdbx_description
1 polymer ?
#
loop_
_entity_poly.entity_id
_entity_poly.type
_entity_poly.pdbx_seq_one_letter_code
_entity_poly.pdbx_strand_id
1 'polypeptide(L)'
;MSPRPWLPDSLAALLTRLAGTTPMWLVGGAVRDSLLERPTSDFDFVVDGNALGLARLVANALRADYYTLDIERGIGRVIHATPDGTQTLDFSRLRLPAIAADLMSRDYTVNAMGVALDDPGQLIDPTRGLQDLKDRRLRACGPDAIADDPIRALRGVRLSTDLGLRIDPDTLKQLTEAPNLIASVSPERLRDELFVVLRQPRPGRALRVLDHAGLLGPVLPETIPLKGLHLGPSDAGDRWAHALATVDHLAELFLVLASQHDEEAAAEVTLGLVILRLGRFRPGISEHLHEELTPGRNARQLLLLAALYHDAGTAVAPSSDEPGGSPPSDPQEMGARLVAERGRALRLSSAEIERLRLTVLHSGRPGSLDRAGGVSPREAYRFFRDAGEAGLEVVLLSLAELLASHTPPIATPIWESRVDIARQLLEARLEWPPERLSPPPLLRGDRLAKALAISPGPDVGILLEQVREAQAAGEVRDADEALALARRLWAERPTGDEGTP
;
A
#
# COMPACT_ATOMS: atom_id res chain seq x y z
N MET A 1 -8.70 32.51 -20.54
CA MET A 1 -7.56 31.82 -19.87
C MET A 1 -6.76 31.19 -21.00
N SER A 2 -5.52 31.58 -21.18
CA SER A 2 -4.63 30.89 -22.12
C SER A 2 -4.40 29.48 -21.57
N PRO A 3 -4.63 28.43 -22.36
CA PRO A 3 -4.36 27.07 -21.88
C PRO A 3 -2.87 26.96 -21.49
N ARG A 4 -2.59 26.28 -20.38
CA ARG A 4 -1.21 25.90 -20.07
C ARG A 4 -0.66 25.10 -21.25
N PRO A 5 0.65 25.17 -21.54
CA PRO A 5 1.23 24.34 -22.59
C PRO A 5 0.96 22.87 -22.26
N TRP A 6 0.49 22.10 -23.24
CA TRP A 6 0.21 20.65 -23.09
C TRP A 6 1.43 19.84 -22.66
N LEU A 7 2.62 20.32 -23.02
CA LEU A 7 3.92 19.74 -22.76
C LEU A 7 4.91 20.86 -22.38
N PRO A 8 5.98 20.57 -21.65
CA PRO A 8 7.11 21.48 -21.52
C PRO A 8 7.65 21.86 -22.93
N ASP A 9 7.93 23.12 -23.17
CA ASP A 9 8.33 23.65 -24.49
C ASP A 9 9.53 22.90 -25.07
N SER A 10 10.53 22.58 -24.25
CA SER A 10 11.72 21.82 -24.67
C SER A 10 11.37 20.41 -25.15
N LEU A 11 10.45 19.75 -24.47
CA LEU A 11 9.98 18.41 -24.82
C LEU A 11 9.13 18.45 -26.10
N ALA A 12 8.21 19.41 -26.22
CA ALA A 12 7.39 19.61 -27.41
C ALA A 12 8.27 19.84 -28.66
N ALA A 13 9.25 20.73 -28.58
CA ALA A 13 10.19 21.02 -29.69
C ALA A 13 11.02 19.78 -30.06
N LEU A 14 11.50 19.03 -29.08
CA LEU A 14 12.25 17.79 -29.31
C LEU A 14 11.38 16.75 -30.04
N LEU A 15 10.18 16.49 -29.56
CA LEU A 15 9.24 15.50 -30.10
C LEU A 15 8.84 15.86 -31.53
N THR A 16 8.46 17.10 -31.78
CA THR A 16 8.13 17.60 -33.15
C THR A 16 9.29 17.41 -34.13
N ARG A 17 10.51 17.72 -33.68
CA ARG A 17 11.70 17.52 -34.54
C ARG A 17 11.97 16.05 -34.83
N LEU A 18 11.83 15.16 -33.86
CA LEU A 18 12.12 13.73 -34.02
C LEU A 18 11.02 13.00 -34.78
N ALA A 19 9.76 13.40 -34.64
CA ALA A 19 8.63 12.87 -35.38
C ALA A 19 8.72 13.25 -36.89
N GLY A 20 9.31 14.42 -37.20
CA GLY A 20 9.39 14.91 -38.56
C GLY A 20 8.00 15.07 -39.22
N THR A 21 7.69 14.27 -40.25
CA THR A 21 6.38 14.27 -40.91
C THR A 21 5.44 13.18 -40.39
N THR A 22 5.87 12.38 -39.38
CA THR A 22 5.04 11.33 -38.80
C THR A 22 3.98 11.94 -37.89
N PRO A 23 2.67 11.76 -38.18
CA PRO A 23 1.63 12.29 -37.33
C PRO A 23 1.69 11.69 -35.94
N MET A 24 1.62 12.56 -34.92
CA MET A 24 1.68 12.17 -33.52
C MET A 24 0.75 13.06 -32.69
N TRP A 25 0.10 12.43 -31.73
CA TRP A 25 -0.87 13.08 -30.84
C TRP A 25 -0.52 12.81 -29.39
N LEU A 26 -0.56 13.85 -28.55
CA LEU A 26 -0.67 13.68 -27.10
C LEU A 26 -2.10 13.34 -26.77
N VAL A 27 -2.35 12.32 -25.92
CA VAL A 27 -3.70 11.82 -25.65
C VAL A 27 -3.90 11.47 -24.17
N GLY A 28 -5.12 11.25 -23.76
CA GLY A 28 -5.43 10.62 -22.48
C GLY A 28 -5.31 11.53 -21.27
N GLY A 29 -4.70 10.98 -20.21
CA GLY A 29 -4.60 11.62 -18.90
C GLY A 29 -3.88 12.96 -18.93
N ALA A 30 -2.82 13.08 -19.71
CA ALA A 30 -2.05 14.32 -19.81
C ALA A 30 -2.87 15.49 -20.38
N VAL A 31 -3.72 15.23 -21.39
CA VAL A 31 -4.62 16.25 -21.96
C VAL A 31 -5.66 16.67 -20.92
N ARG A 32 -6.29 15.71 -20.24
CA ARG A 32 -7.24 15.97 -19.16
C ARG A 32 -6.61 16.79 -18.02
N ASP A 33 -5.44 16.39 -17.56
CA ASP A 33 -4.80 17.04 -16.40
C ASP A 33 -4.32 18.45 -16.75
N SER A 34 -3.86 18.68 -17.97
CA SER A 34 -3.60 20.04 -18.47
C SER A 34 -4.85 20.92 -18.48
N LEU A 35 -6.02 20.39 -18.89
CA LEU A 35 -7.30 21.12 -18.86
C LEU A 35 -7.77 21.42 -17.43
N LEU A 36 -7.39 20.57 -16.46
CA LEU A 36 -7.67 20.78 -15.03
C LEU A 36 -6.60 21.59 -14.31
N GLU A 37 -5.58 22.06 -15.01
CA GLU A 37 -4.41 22.75 -14.44
C GLU A 37 -3.66 21.91 -13.38
N ARG A 38 -3.75 20.58 -13.48
CA ARG A 38 -3.02 19.61 -12.63
C ARG A 38 -1.64 19.31 -13.23
N PRO A 39 -0.60 19.21 -12.40
CA PRO A 39 0.70 18.72 -12.88
C PRO A 39 0.59 17.26 -13.31
N THR A 40 1.29 16.90 -14.38
CA THR A 40 1.45 15.51 -14.80
C THR A 40 2.89 15.23 -15.17
N SER A 41 3.33 14.01 -14.90
CA SER A 41 4.62 13.47 -15.31
C SER A 41 4.46 12.31 -16.30
N ASP A 42 3.22 11.89 -16.57
CA ASP A 42 2.91 10.76 -17.47
C ASP A 42 2.28 11.29 -18.77
N PHE A 43 2.94 11.03 -19.88
CA PHE A 43 2.54 11.51 -21.21
C PHE A 43 2.32 10.34 -22.16
N ASP A 44 1.11 10.18 -22.64
CA ASP A 44 0.74 9.16 -23.62
C ASP A 44 0.71 9.74 -25.03
N PHE A 45 1.44 9.12 -25.96
CA PHE A 45 1.48 9.51 -27.36
C PHE A 45 0.93 8.39 -28.25
N VAL A 46 0.10 8.77 -29.23
CA VAL A 46 -0.29 7.91 -30.35
C VAL A 46 0.46 8.35 -31.58
N VAL A 47 1.07 7.41 -32.29
CA VAL A 47 1.95 7.66 -33.46
C VAL A 47 1.39 6.93 -34.67
N ASP A 48 1.15 7.63 -35.75
CA ASP A 48 0.79 7.01 -37.03
C ASP A 48 2.05 6.57 -37.80
N GLY A 49 2.66 5.49 -37.30
CA GLY A 49 3.93 4.99 -37.81
C GLY A 49 4.65 4.05 -36.86
N ASN A 50 5.98 4.11 -36.89
CA ASN A 50 6.84 3.28 -36.02
C ASN A 50 7.02 3.91 -34.63
N ALA A 51 6.05 3.67 -33.73
CA ALA A 51 6.08 4.19 -32.37
C ALA A 51 7.29 3.69 -31.56
N LEU A 52 7.68 2.40 -31.68
CA LEU A 52 8.85 1.85 -30.98
C LEU A 52 10.15 2.49 -31.46
N GLY A 53 10.27 2.73 -32.77
CA GLY A 53 11.43 3.42 -33.33
C GLY A 53 11.53 4.86 -32.83
N LEU A 54 10.39 5.58 -32.81
CA LEU A 54 10.33 6.95 -32.31
C LEU A 54 10.64 7.02 -30.80
N ALA A 55 10.06 6.15 -29.99
CA ALA A 55 10.35 6.07 -28.55
C ALA A 55 11.84 5.88 -28.29
N ARG A 56 12.51 5.00 -29.05
CA ARG A 56 13.95 4.77 -28.94
C ARG A 56 14.77 6.00 -29.32
N LEU A 57 14.36 6.72 -30.37
CA LEU A 57 15.02 7.98 -30.78
C LEU A 57 14.88 9.05 -29.68
N VAL A 58 13.69 9.16 -29.07
CA VAL A 58 13.43 10.08 -27.97
C VAL A 58 14.28 9.73 -26.75
N ALA A 59 14.33 8.46 -26.37
CA ALA A 59 15.15 8.00 -25.24
C ALA A 59 16.65 8.34 -25.45
N ASN A 60 17.15 8.08 -26.65
CA ASN A 60 18.55 8.41 -27.00
C ASN A 60 18.81 9.92 -26.89
N ALA A 61 17.90 10.76 -27.40
CA ALA A 61 18.03 12.21 -27.38
C ALA A 61 17.98 12.80 -25.96
N LEU A 62 17.14 12.21 -25.10
CA LEU A 62 17.00 12.61 -23.69
C LEU A 62 18.03 11.94 -22.77
N ARG A 63 18.82 10.97 -23.26
CA ARG A 63 19.67 10.08 -22.46
C ARG A 63 18.87 9.39 -21.36
N ALA A 64 17.67 8.90 -21.71
CA ALA A 64 16.70 8.31 -20.85
C ALA A 64 16.63 6.79 -21.04
N ASP A 65 16.04 6.08 -20.08
CA ASP A 65 15.81 4.65 -20.17
C ASP A 65 14.68 4.34 -21.14
N TYR A 66 14.84 3.24 -21.90
CA TYR A 66 13.86 2.77 -22.86
C TYR A 66 13.44 1.31 -22.58
N TYR A 67 12.13 1.07 -22.59
CA TYR A 67 11.54 -0.24 -22.43
C TYR A 67 10.51 -0.50 -23.52
N THR A 68 10.53 -1.69 -24.11
CA THR A 68 9.43 -2.16 -24.97
C THR A 68 8.41 -2.85 -24.07
N LEU A 69 7.21 -2.29 -23.97
CA LEU A 69 6.13 -2.85 -23.15
C LEU A 69 5.33 -3.92 -23.91
N ASP A 70 5.09 -3.68 -25.20
CA ASP A 70 4.32 -4.60 -26.05
C ASP A 70 4.78 -4.44 -27.50
N ILE A 71 5.39 -5.50 -28.05
CA ILE A 71 5.92 -5.50 -29.42
C ILE A 71 4.77 -5.54 -30.43
N GLU A 72 3.75 -6.37 -30.19
CA GLU A 72 2.63 -6.57 -31.11
C GLU A 72 1.77 -5.31 -31.22
N ARG A 73 1.54 -4.67 -30.09
CA ARG A 73 0.79 -3.40 -30.00
C ARG A 73 1.65 -2.19 -30.34
N GLY A 74 2.96 -2.36 -30.47
CA GLY A 74 3.91 -1.28 -30.76
C GLY A 74 3.96 -0.25 -29.62
N ILE A 75 4.03 -0.70 -28.36
CA ILE A 75 4.07 0.18 -27.18
C ILE A 75 5.49 0.23 -26.61
N GLY A 76 6.07 1.43 -26.59
CA GLY A 76 7.38 1.71 -26.00
C GLY A 76 7.29 2.79 -24.93
N ARG A 77 8.01 2.60 -23.83
CA ARG A 77 8.11 3.53 -22.68
C ARG A 77 9.49 4.14 -22.60
N VAL A 78 9.54 5.43 -22.34
CA VAL A 78 10.76 6.17 -22.03
C VAL A 78 10.61 6.71 -20.59
N ILE A 79 11.60 6.46 -19.75
CA ILE A 79 11.67 6.99 -18.38
C ILE A 79 12.78 8.01 -18.32
N HIS A 80 12.41 9.27 -18.14
CA HIS A 80 13.31 10.42 -18.15
C HIS A 80 13.42 11.06 -16.78
N ALA A 81 14.59 11.00 -16.17
CA ALA A 81 14.87 11.71 -14.92
C ALA A 81 15.07 13.21 -15.22
N THR A 82 14.33 14.05 -14.52
CA THR A 82 14.42 15.52 -14.58
C THR A 82 14.71 16.09 -13.19
N PRO A 83 15.15 17.35 -13.06
CA PRO A 83 15.31 18.00 -11.76
C PRO A 83 14.01 18.02 -10.92
N ASP A 84 12.87 18.05 -11.58
CA ASP A 84 11.53 18.10 -10.94
C ASP A 84 10.93 16.70 -10.67
N GLY A 85 11.68 15.63 -10.96
CA GLY A 85 11.24 14.24 -10.79
C GLY A 85 11.34 13.41 -12.06
N THR A 86 10.72 12.25 -12.07
CA THR A 86 10.73 11.33 -13.20
C THR A 86 9.53 11.57 -14.11
N GLN A 87 9.77 11.69 -15.41
CA GLN A 87 8.76 11.74 -16.45
C GLN A 87 8.67 10.39 -17.18
N THR A 88 7.45 9.93 -17.42
CA THR A 88 7.16 8.73 -18.22
C THR A 88 6.54 9.16 -19.54
N LEU A 89 7.11 8.69 -20.66
CA LEU A 89 6.62 8.97 -22.00
C LEU A 89 6.27 7.64 -22.66
N ASP A 90 4.98 7.37 -22.87
CA ASP A 90 4.49 6.16 -23.52
C ASP A 90 4.12 6.43 -24.97
N PHE A 91 4.72 5.69 -25.88
CA PHE A 91 4.45 5.78 -27.31
C PHE A 91 3.71 4.53 -27.77
N SER A 92 2.55 4.69 -28.35
CA SER A 92 1.73 3.61 -28.91
C SER A 92 1.45 3.85 -30.38
N ARG A 93 1.40 2.76 -31.18
CA ARG A 93 1.04 2.85 -32.57
C ARG A 93 -0.47 3.12 -32.73
N LEU A 94 -0.84 4.02 -33.64
CA LEU A 94 -2.23 4.20 -34.04
C LEU A 94 -2.78 2.88 -34.62
N ARG A 95 -3.86 2.37 -34.02
CA ARG A 95 -4.44 1.06 -34.37
C ARG A 95 -5.65 1.14 -35.26
N LEU A 96 -6.36 2.25 -35.26
CA LEU A 96 -7.58 2.48 -36.02
C LEU A 96 -7.31 3.49 -37.15
N PRO A 97 -8.17 3.56 -38.18
CA PRO A 97 -7.89 4.39 -39.36
C PRO A 97 -7.73 5.88 -39.11
N ALA A 98 -8.19 6.37 -37.98
CA ALA A 98 -8.08 7.77 -37.60
C ALA A 98 -7.98 7.92 -36.09
N ILE A 99 -7.30 8.97 -35.64
CA ILE A 99 -7.14 9.28 -34.19
C ILE A 99 -8.50 9.42 -33.46
N ALA A 100 -9.52 9.97 -34.11
CA ALA A 100 -10.85 10.07 -33.51
C ALA A 100 -11.46 8.70 -33.20
N ALA A 101 -11.26 7.70 -34.06
CA ALA A 101 -11.71 6.33 -33.79
C ALA A 101 -10.92 5.68 -32.63
N ASP A 102 -9.60 5.91 -32.57
CA ASP A 102 -8.77 5.43 -31.44
C ASP A 102 -9.23 6.03 -30.11
N LEU A 103 -9.49 7.35 -30.09
CA LEU A 103 -10.02 8.03 -28.90
C LEU A 103 -11.38 7.47 -28.47
N MET A 104 -12.31 7.22 -29.39
CA MET A 104 -13.62 6.62 -29.09
C MET A 104 -13.55 5.19 -28.54
N SER A 105 -12.47 4.44 -28.81
CA SER A 105 -12.25 3.08 -28.28
C SER A 105 -11.67 3.04 -26.86
N ARG A 106 -11.37 4.21 -26.28
CA ARG A 106 -10.79 4.31 -24.93
C ARG A 106 -11.82 3.99 -23.85
N ASP A 107 -11.36 4.10 -22.60
CA ASP A 107 -12.17 3.78 -21.40
C ASP A 107 -13.26 4.82 -21.15
N TYR A 108 -12.87 6.07 -20.87
CA TYR A 108 -13.75 7.14 -20.45
C TYR A 108 -13.58 8.40 -21.29
N THR A 109 -14.68 9.12 -21.51
CA THR A 109 -14.71 10.33 -22.33
C THR A 109 -13.70 11.39 -21.90
N VAL A 110 -13.50 11.55 -20.60
CA VAL A 110 -12.52 12.48 -20.02
C VAL A 110 -11.05 12.10 -20.33
N ASN A 111 -10.78 10.86 -20.74
CA ASN A 111 -9.47 10.38 -21.20
C ASN A 111 -9.44 10.17 -22.73
N ALA A 112 -10.56 10.42 -23.44
CA ALA A 112 -10.70 10.22 -24.87
C ALA A 112 -10.53 11.54 -25.64
N MET A 113 -9.59 12.36 -25.20
CA MET A 113 -9.22 13.64 -25.81
C MET A 113 -7.78 13.56 -26.28
N GLY A 114 -7.47 14.31 -27.33
CA GLY A 114 -6.13 14.37 -27.90
C GLY A 114 -5.79 15.74 -28.49
N VAL A 115 -4.49 15.98 -28.66
CA VAL A 115 -3.95 17.18 -29.30
C VAL A 115 -2.86 16.75 -30.27
N ALA A 116 -2.93 17.20 -31.52
CA ALA A 116 -1.87 16.96 -32.49
C ALA A 116 -0.63 17.81 -32.15
N LEU A 117 0.55 17.23 -32.26
CA LEU A 117 1.80 17.96 -31.94
C LEU A 117 2.14 19.02 -32.98
N ASP A 118 1.70 18.84 -34.21
CA ASP A 118 1.86 19.81 -35.33
C ASP A 118 0.79 20.91 -35.34
N ASP A 119 -0.37 20.67 -34.66
CA ASP A 119 -1.42 21.67 -34.45
C ASP A 119 -1.92 21.68 -32.98
N PRO A 120 -1.12 22.16 -32.04
CA PRO A 120 -1.47 22.15 -30.61
C PRO A 120 -2.62 23.09 -30.22
N GLY A 121 -3.08 23.89 -31.14
CA GLY A 121 -4.21 24.81 -30.93
C GLY A 121 -5.59 24.16 -30.97
N GLN A 122 -5.69 22.94 -31.55
CA GLN A 122 -6.95 22.25 -31.73
C GLN A 122 -7.08 21.01 -30.83
N LEU A 123 -8.07 21.02 -29.93
CA LEU A 123 -8.46 19.85 -29.16
C LEU A 123 -9.31 18.90 -30.02
N ILE A 124 -8.88 17.64 -30.09
CA ILE A 124 -9.63 16.55 -30.72
C ILE A 124 -10.45 15.86 -29.63
N ASP A 125 -11.76 16.04 -29.65
CA ASP A 125 -12.68 15.54 -28.62
C ASP A 125 -13.94 14.91 -29.25
N PRO A 126 -13.83 13.69 -29.80
CA PRO A 126 -14.93 13.03 -30.50
C PRO A 126 -16.05 12.57 -29.56
N THR A 127 -15.78 12.46 -28.26
CA THR A 127 -16.69 11.92 -27.25
C THR A 127 -17.32 12.97 -26.35
N ARG A 128 -17.00 14.23 -26.54
CA ARG A 128 -17.37 15.36 -25.67
C ARG A 128 -16.79 15.25 -24.25
N GLY A 129 -15.58 14.77 -24.12
CA GLY A 129 -14.87 14.62 -22.84
C GLY A 129 -14.64 15.94 -22.11
N LEU A 130 -14.39 17.03 -22.86
CA LEU A 130 -14.27 18.38 -22.28
C LEU A 130 -15.57 18.85 -21.61
N GLN A 131 -16.73 18.52 -22.21
CA GLN A 131 -18.02 18.88 -21.62
C GLN A 131 -18.27 18.04 -20.37
N ASP A 132 -18.01 16.72 -20.42
CA ASP A 132 -18.14 15.83 -19.25
C ASP A 132 -17.21 16.26 -18.11
N LEU A 133 -16.01 16.73 -18.43
CA LEU A 133 -15.06 17.24 -17.44
C LEU A 133 -15.61 18.52 -16.74
N LYS A 134 -16.18 19.46 -17.50
CA LYS A 134 -16.83 20.67 -16.97
C LYS A 134 -18.05 20.34 -16.11
N ASP A 135 -18.84 19.36 -16.53
CA ASP A 135 -20.03 18.88 -15.82
C ASP A 135 -19.70 17.99 -14.61
N ARG A 136 -18.40 17.72 -14.38
CA ARG A 136 -17.90 16.77 -13.38
C ARG A 136 -18.56 15.40 -13.53
N ARG A 137 -18.60 14.87 -14.72
CA ARG A 137 -19.22 13.58 -15.08
C ARG A 137 -18.15 12.59 -15.56
N LEU A 138 -18.22 11.36 -15.07
CA LEU A 138 -17.45 10.23 -15.61
C LEU A 138 -18.38 9.38 -16.47
N ARG A 139 -18.14 9.33 -17.77
CA ARG A 139 -18.90 8.57 -18.76
C ARG A 139 -17.99 7.65 -19.54
N ALA A 140 -18.40 6.39 -19.72
CA ALA A 140 -17.73 5.44 -20.60
C ALA A 140 -17.84 5.87 -22.08
N CYS A 141 -16.82 5.60 -22.87
CA CYS A 141 -16.81 5.97 -24.30
C CYS A 141 -17.85 5.22 -25.14
N GLY A 142 -18.29 4.06 -24.70
CA GLY A 142 -19.29 3.24 -25.41
C GLY A 142 -20.03 2.30 -24.48
N PRO A 143 -21.09 1.65 -24.98
CA PRO A 143 -21.92 0.73 -24.18
C PRO A 143 -21.15 -0.52 -23.73
N ASP A 144 -20.19 -0.97 -24.52
CA ASP A 144 -19.40 -2.18 -24.25
C ASP A 144 -18.00 -1.86 -23.69
N ALA A 145 -17.69 -0.59 -23.43
CA ALA A 145 -16.36 -0.15 -23.09
C ALA A 145 -15.77 -0.91 -21.88
N ILE A 146 -16.58 -1.25 -20.88
CA ILE A 146 -16.14 -1.98 -19.69
C ILE A 146 -16.15 -3.50 -19.95
N ALA A 147 -17.09 -4.01 -20.74
CA ALA A 147 -17.14 -5.42 -21.13
C ALA A 147 -15.92 -5.81 -21.98
N ASP A 148 -15.48 -4.94 -22.89
CA ASP A 148 -14.30 -5.14 -23.74
C ASP A 148 -13.00 -5.23 -22.90
N ASP A 149 -12.93 -4.52 -21.78
CA ASP A 149 -11.78 -4.56 -20.89
C ASP A 149 -12.22 -4.30 -19.44
N PRO A 150 -12.53 -5.36 -18.65
CA PRO A 150 -13.15 -5.23 -17.33
C PRO A 150 -12.33 -4.47 -16.28
N ILE A 151 -10.99 -4.35 -16.43
CA ILE A 151 -10.18 -3.53 -15.51
C ILE A 151 -10.60 -2.05 -15.54
N ARG A 152 -11.24 -1.61 -16.63
CA ARG A 152 -11.79 -0.27 -16.74
C ARG A 152 -12.82 0.04 -15.66
N ALA A 153 -13.48 -0.98 -15.10
CA ALA A 153 -14.39 -0.79 -13.98
C ALA A 153 -13.67 -0.25 -12.74
N LEU A 154 -12.54 -0.84 -12.33
CA LEU A 154 -11.73 -0.35 -11.21
C LEU A 154 -11.17 1.04 -11.51
N ARG A 155 -10.66 1.23 -12.74
CA ARG A 155 -10.15 2.52 -13.21
C ARG A 155 -11.21 3.61 -13.17
N GLY A 156 -12.46 3.30 -13.52
CA GLY A 156 -13.57 4.26 -13.47
C GLY A 156 -13.86 4.73 -12.06
N VAL A 157 -13.92 3.83 -11.10
CA VAL A 157 -14.09 4.19 -9.69
C VAL A 157 -12.92 5.06 -9.21
N ARG A 158 -11.70 4.68 -9.54
CA ARG A 158 -10.51 5.46 -9.21
C ARG A 158 -10.58 6.88 -9.79
N LEU A 159 -10.87 7.03 -11.08
CA LEU A 159 -10.99 8.33 -11.74
C LEU A 159 -12.12 9.17 -11.12
N SER A 160 -13.29 8.55 -10.85
CA SER A 160 -14.41 9.23 -10.20
C SER A 160 -14.00 9.83 -8.85
N THR A 161 -13.29 9.07 -8.03
CA THR A 161 -12.89 9.50 -6.68
C THR A 161 -11.72 10.49 -6.68
N ASP A 162 -10.72 10.28 -7.55
CA ASP A 162 -9.55 11.16 -7.68
C ASP A 162 -9.91 12.54 -8.24
N LEU A 163 -10.79 12.58 -9.24
CA LEU A 163 -11.18 13.81 -9.92
C LEU A 163 -12.47 14.44 -9.36
N GLY A 164 -13.14 13.79 -8.40
CA GLY A 164 -14.41 14.24 -7.86
C GLY A 164 -15.53 14.23 -8.90
N LEU A 165 -15.52 13.26 -9.84
CA LEU A 165 -16.53 13.15 -10.90
C LEU A 165 -17.69 12.26 -10.45
N ARG A 166 -18.92 12.61 -10.84
CA ARG A 166 -20.10 11.77 -10.68
C ARG A 166 -20.17 10.76 -11.81
N ILE A 167 -20.35 9.49 -11.47
CA ILE A 167 -20.49 8.42 -12.45
C ILE A 167 -21.84 8.58 -13.15
N ASP A 168 -21.81 8.59 -14.48
CA ASP A 168 -23.00 8.63 -15.34
C ASP A 168 -23.86 7.38 -15.13
N PRO A 169 -25.21 7.46 -15.17
CA PRO A 169 -26.08 6.31 -14.90
C PRO A 169 -25.83 5.09 -15.80
N ASP A 170 -25.61 5.28 -17.11
CA ASP A 170 -25.32 4.17 -18.02
C ASP A 170 -23.94 3.55 -17.73
N THR A 171 -22.97 4.38 -17.36
CA THR A 171 -21.66 3.92 -16.91
C THR A 171 -21.77 3.16 -15.58
N LEU A 172 -22.57 3.66 -14.63
CA LEU A 172 -22.79 2.96 -13.35
C LEU A 172 -23.39 1.56 -13.58
N LYS A 173 -24.33 1.42 -14.52
CA LYS A 173 -24.88 0.12 -14.90
C LYS A 173 -23.78 -0.82 -15.41
N GLN A 174 -22.91 -0.36 -16.32
CA GLN A 174 -21.77 -1.16 -16.78
C GLN A 174 -20.84 -1.58 -15.62
N LEU A 175 -20.58 -0.67 -14.67
CA LEU A 175 -19.75 -0.97 -13.49
C LEU A 175 -20.37 -2.06 -12.63
N THR A 176 -21.69 -2.03 -12.39
CA THR A 176 -22.37 -3.02 -11.56
C THR A 176 -22.54 -4.39 -12.25
N GLU A 177 -22.44 -4.47 -13.55
CA GLU A 177 -22.41 -5.70 -14.34
C GLU A 177 -20.99 -6.30 -14.47
N ALA A 178 -19.94 -5.51 -14.23
CA ALA A 178 -18.54 -5.90 -14.40
C ALA A 178 -17.99 -6.93 -13.38
N PRO A 179 -18.49 -7.10 -12.15
CA PRO A 179 -17.91 -8.04 -11.17
C PRO A 179 -17.69 -9.45 -11.70
N ASN A 180 -18.63 -9.95 -12.51
CA ASN A 180 -18.53 -11.29 -13.12
C ASN A 180 -17.42 -11.40 -14.19
N LEU A 181 -16.97 -10.28 -14.73
CA LEU A 181 -15.94 -10.20 -15.76
C LEU A 181 -14.53 -9.99 -15.17
N ILE A 182 -14.42 -9.54 -13.92
CA ILE A 182 -13.14 -9.24 -13.26
C ILE A 182 -12.22 -10.47 -13.22
N ALA A 183 -12.78 -11.68 -13.09
CA ALA A 183 -12.01 -12.92 -13.09
C ALA A 183 -11.21 -13.16 -14.40
N SER A 184 -11.58 -12.52 -15.50
CA SER A 184 -10.86 -12.59 -16.78
C SER A 184 -9.65 -11.65 -16.86
N VAL A 185 -9.52 -10.71 -15.93
CA VAL A 185 -8.40 -9.76 -15.86
C VAL A 185 -7.19 -10.43 -15.24
N SER A 186 -6.01 -10.22 -15.81
CA SER A 186 -4.78 -10.78 -15.22
C SER A 186 -4.51 -10.24 -13.82
N PRO A 187 -3.97 -11.09 -12.92
CA PRO A 187 -3.66 -10.68 -11.54
C PRO A 187 -2.76 -9.44 -11.44
N GLU A 188 -1.83 -9.30 -12.38
CA GLU A 188 -0.91 -8.16 -12.42
C GLU A 188 -1.66 -6.85 -12.67
N ARG A 189 -2.61 -6.85 -13.61
CA ARG A 189 -3.42 -5.66 -13.91
C ARG A 189 -4.36 -5.31 -12.74
N LEU A 190 -4.96 -6.32 -12.09
CA LEU A 190 -5.78 -6.11 -10.89
C LEU A 190 -4.95 -5.51 -9.75
N ARG A 191 -3.77 -6.09 -9.49
CA ARG A 191 -2.81 -5.57 -8.51
C ARG A 191 -2.47 -4.12 -8.80
N ASP A 192 -2.03 -3.83 -10.02
CA ASP A 192 -1.52 -2.51 -10.37
C ASP A 192 -2.61 -1.45 -10.21
N GLU A 193 -3.86 -1.71 -10.64
CA GLU A 193 -4.96 -0.78 -10.46
C GLU A 193 -5.37 -0.64 -8.98
N LEU A 194 -5.38 -1.73 -8.19
CA LEU A 194 -5.62 -1.69 -6.75
C LEU A 194 -4.58 -0.82 -6.03
N PHE A 195 -3.29 -0.98 -6.36
CA PHE A 195 -2.24 -0.18 -5.74
C PHE A 195 -2.30 1.30 -6.15
N VAL A 196 -2.79 1.63 -7.34
CA VAL A 196 -3.09 3.02 -7.71
C VAL A 196 -4.26 3.58 -6.90
N VAL A 197 -5.29 2.78 -6.59
CA VAL A 197 -6.37 3.17 -5.66
C VAL A 197 -5.81 3.43 -4.26
N LEU A 198 -4.98 2.53 -3.72
CA LEU A 198 -4.36 2.68 -2.40
C LEU A 198 -3.38 3.87 -2.31
N ARG A 199 -2.84 4.32 -3.44
CA ARG A 199 -1.96 5.50 -3.50
C ARG A 199 -2.72 6.82 -3.32
N GLN A 200 -4.03 6.85 -3.55
CA GLN A 200 -4.82 8.08 -3.41
C GLN A 200 -4.69 8.69 -2.01
N PRO A 201 -4.84 10.01 -1.86
CA PRO A 201 -4.82 10.66 -0.54
C PRO A 201 -5.90 10.14 0.41
N ARG A 202 -7.08 9.76 -0.13
CA ARG A 202 -8.23 9.22 0.63
C ARG A 202 -8.73 7.91 0.02
N PRO A 203 -7.98 6.80 0.15
CA PRO A 203 -8.29 5.55 -0.53
C PRO A 203 -9.60 4.90 -0.05
N GLY A 204 -9.98 5.11 1.21
CA GLY A 204 -11.23 4.57 1.76
C GLY A 204 -12.48 4.97 1.00
N ARG A 205 -12.50 6.19 0.40
CA ARG A 205 -13.60 6.62 -0.46
C ARG A 205 -13.71 5.74 -1.71
N ALA A 206 -12.61 5.48 -2.39
CA ALA A 206 -12.60 4.62 -3.57
C ALA A 206 -12.96 3.18 -3.23
N LEU A 207 -12.43 2.66 -2.12
CA LEU A 207 -12.73 1.31 -1.63
C LEU A 207 -14.23 1.13 -1.34
N ARG A 208 -14.91 2.11 -0.73
CA ARG A 208 -16.37 2.06 -0.50
C ARG A 208 -17.16 2.06 -1.81
N VAL A 209 -16.74 2.84 -2.81
CA VAL A 209 -17.40 2.85 -4.12
C VAL A 209 -17.17 1.51 -4.84
N LEU A 210 -15.96 0.96 -4.81
CA LEU A 210 -15.64 -0.38 -5.36
C LEU A 210 -16.48 -1.46 -4.68
N ASP A 211 -16.62 -1.36 -3.36
CA ASP A 211 -17.42 -2.31 -2.58
C ASP A 211 -18.91 -2.23 -2.92
N HIS A 212 -19.47 -1.01 -2.96
CA HIS A 212 -20.88 -0.79 -3.32
C HIS A 212 -21.21 -1.26 -4.76
N ALA A 213 -20.25 -1.12 -5.68
CA ALA A 213 -20.39 -1.63 -7.04
C ALA A 213 -20.15 -3.14 -7.17
N GLY A 214 -19.86 -3.85 -6.08
CA GLY A 214 -19.53 -5.28 -6.09
C GLY A 214 -18.16 -5.64 -6.67
N LEU A 215 -17.35 -4.64 -7.02
CA LEU A 215 -16.05 -4.83 -7.69
C LEU A 215 -14.94 -5.28 -6.76
N LEU A 216 -15.08 -5.02 -5.45
CA LEU A 216 -14.02 -5.32 -4.48
C LEU A 216 -13.96 -6.82 -4.15
N GLY A 217 -15.12 -7.50 -4.09
CA GLY A 217 -15.19 -8.92 -3.78
C GLY A 217 -14.35 -9.82 -4.70
N PRO A 218 -14.42 -9.69 -6.02
CA PRO A 218 -13.56 -10.46 -6.93
C PRO A 218 -12.05 -10.16 -6.77
N VAL A 219 -11.68 -8.97 -6.27
CA VAL A 219 -10.29 -8.57 -6.06
C VAL A 219 -9.77 -9.00 -4.69
N LEU A 220 -10.58 -8.87 -3.64
CA LEU A 220 -10.25 -9.17 -2.24
C LEU A 220 -11.34 -10.05 -1.60
N PRO A 221 -11.57 -11.29 -2.08
CA PRO A 221 -12.69 -12.13 -1.64
C PRO A 221 -12.66 -12.49 -0.15
N GLU A 222 -11.49 -12.54 0.47
CA GLU A 222 -11.33 -12.88 1.89
C GLU A 222 -11.89 -11.80 2.82
N THR A 223 -12.17 -10.60 2.31
CA THR A 223 -12.77 -9.51 3.08
C THR A 223 -14.31 -9.57 3.11
N ILE A 224 -14.92 -10.34 2.19
CA ILE A 224 -16.38 -10.44 2.11
C ILE A 224 -17.00 -11.00 3.41
N PRO A 225 -16.45 -12.03 4.07
CA PRO A 225 -17.01 -12.57 5.31
C PRO A 225 -16.98 -11.60 6.50
N LEU A 226 -16.24 -10.48 6.41
CA LEU A 226 -16.24 -9.43 7.44
C LEU A 226 -17.55 -8.64 7.46
N LYS A 227 -18.30 -8.64 6.35
CA LYS A 227 -19.61 -7.96 6.25
C LYS A 227 -20.64 -8.68 7.10
N GLY A 228 -21.35 -7.91 7.92
CA GLY A 228 -22.32 -8.43 8.86
C GLY A 228 -21.73 -9.12 10.10
N LEU A 229 -20.40 -9.24 10.22
CA LEU A 229 -19.74 -9.74 11.41
C LEU A 229 -19.51 -8.59 12.39
N HIS A 230 -20.29 -8.52 13.47
CA HIS A 230 -20.22 -7.44 14.44
C HIS A 230 -18.97 -7.54 15.33
N LEU A 231 -18.43 -6.39 15.71
CA LEU A 231 -17.29 -6.26 16.64
C LEU A 231 -17.67 -6.61 18.09
N GLY A 232 -18.90 -6.28 18.47
CA GLY A 232 -19.46 -6.53 19.80
C GLY A 232 -20.89 -6.00 19.93
N PRO A 233 -21.57 -6.25 21.07
CA PRO A 233 -22.97 -5.85 21.26
C PRO A 233 -23.22 -4.34 21.25
N SER A 234 -22.19 -3.53 21.48
CA SER A 234 -22.26 -2.06 21.58
C SER A 234 -21.77 -1.32 20.35
N ASP A 235 -21.25 -2.02 19.33
CA ASP A 235 -20.58 -1.37 18.22
C ASP A 235 -21.52 -1.16 17.02
N ALA A 236 -21.56 0.08 16.52
CA ALA A 236 -22.43 0.52 15.44
C ALA A 236 -21.85 0.18 14.04
N GLY A 237 -21.44 -1.06 13.81
CA GLY A 237 -20.91 -1.47 12.51
C GLY A 237 -20.44 -2.91 12.47
N ASP A 238 -20.11 -3.37 11.28
CA ASP A 238 -19.47 -4.67 11.07
C ASP A 238 -17.94 -4.50 10.94
N ARG A 239 -17.22 -5.63 10.95
CA ARG A 239 -15.76 -5.65 10.84
C ARG A 239 -15.25 -5.09 9.51
N TRP A 240 -16.06 -5.14 8.47
CA TRP A 240 -15.73 -4.52 7.19
C TRP A 240 -15.76 -2.98 7.27
N ALA A 241 -16.79 -2.42 7.89
CA ALA A 241 -16.87 -0.98 8.13
C ALA A 241 -15.70 -0.51 9.01
N HIS A 242 -15.34 -1.31 10.03
CA HIS A 242 -14.15 -1.06 10.87
C HIS A 242 -12.84 -1.07 10.06
N ALA A 243 -12.64 -2.06 9.18
CA ALA A 243 -11.45 -2.12 8.32
C ALA A 243 -11.34 -0.89 7.39
N LEU A 244 -12.46 -0.44 6.81
CA LEU A 244 -12.51 0.78 6.01
C LEU A 244 -12.24 2.06 6.83
N ALA A 245 -12.74 2.14 8.06
CA ALA A 245 -12.45 3.24 8.97
C ALA A 245 -10.96 3.25 9.37
N THR A 246 -10.35 2.08 9.60
CA THR A 246 -8.92 1.94 9.86
C THR A 246 -8.08 2.47 8.68
N VAL A 247 -8.49 2.20 7.45
CA VAL A 247 -7.84 2.77 6.25
C VAL A 247 -7.95 4.30 6.21
N ASP A 248 -9.12 4.86 6.56
CA ASP A 248 -9.30 6.31 6.59
C ASP A 248 -8.41 6.96 7.66
N HIS A 249 -8.37 6.41 8.87
CA HIS A 249 -7.52 6.92 9.95
C HIS A 249 -6.03 6.76 9.65
N LEU A 250 -5.59 5.69 8.96
CA LEU A 250 -4.23 5.60 8.44
C LEU A 250 -3.93 6.73 7.46
N ALA A 251 -4.85 7.03 6.55
CA ALA A 251 -4.66 8.12 5.59
C ALA A 251 -4.54 9.49 6.31
N GLU A 252 -5.32 9.72 7.36
CA GLU A 252 -5.22 10.91 8.23
C GLU A 252 -3.89 10.95 8.98
N LEU A 253 -3.46 9.85 9.57
CA LEU A 253 -2.15 9.74 10.23
C LEU A 253 -1.00 10.02 9.27
N PHE A 254 -1.07 9.55 8.03
CA PHE A 254 -0.05 9.86 7.02
C PHE A 254 0.03 11.35 6.70
N LEU A 255 -1.08 12.08 6.68
CA LEU A 255 -1.08 13.53 6.45
C LEU A 255 -0.38 14.29 7.57
N VAL A 256 -0.65 13.93 8.84
CA VAL A 256 -0.06 14.64 9.99
C VAL A 256 1.37 14.18 10.30
N LEU A 257 1.76 12.97 9.88
CA LEU A 257 3.11 12.41 10.03
C LEU A 257 3.97 12.56 8.75
N ALA A 258 3.46 13.22 7.69
CA ALA A 258 4.27 13.56 6.52
C ALA A 258 5.33 14.61 6.87
N SER A 259 6.42 14.64 6.10
CA SER A 259 7.50 15.61 6.25
C SER A 259 7.04 17.06 6.02
N GLN A 260 6.07 17.26 5.13
CA GLN A 260 5.34 18.52 4.95
C GLN A 260 3.91 18.29 5.48
N HIS A 261 3.65 18.73 6.71
CA HIS A 261 2.36 18.53 7.35
C HIS A 261 1.38 19.67 7.03
N ASP A 262 0.10 19.33 7.00
CA ASP A 262 -0.99 20.26 6.91
C ASP A 262 -1.37 20.74 8.31
N GLU A 263 -1.19 22.04 8.58
CA GLU A 263 -1.53 22.65 9.88
C GLU A 263 -3.04 22.62 10.17
N GLU A 264 -3.88 22.63 9.13
CA GLU A 264 -5.34 22.54 9.28
C GLU A 264 -5.79 21.14 9.76
N ALA A 265 -5.07 20.07 9.37
CA ALA A 265 -5.33 18.72 9.87
C ALA A 265 -5.05 18.58 11.38
N ALA A 266 -4.26 19.49 11.96
CA ALA A 266 -3.93 19.54 13.38
C ALA A 266 -5.05 20.09 14.29
N ALA A 267 -6.15 20.56 13.73
CA ALA A 267 -7.23 21.20 14.49
C ALA A 267 -8.03 20.21 15.38
N GLU A 268 -7.91 18.92 15.13
CA GLU A 268 -8.55 17.91 15.96
C GLU A 268 -7.64 17.48 17.12
N VAL A 269 -8.18 17.48 18.35
CA VAL A 269 -7.42 17.16 19.59
C VAL A 269 -6.70 15.79 19.50
N THR A 270 -7.36 14.82 18.89
CA THR A 270 -6.85 13.45 18.74
C THR A 270 -5.57 13.41 17.89
N LEU A 271 -5.58 14.06 16.72
CA LEU A 271 -4.41 14.16 15.83
C LEU A 271 -3.37 15.15 16.36
N GLY A 272 -3.80 16.19 17.10
CA GLY A 272 -2.90 17.12 17.77
C GLY A 272 -1.96 16.42 18.76
N LEU A 273 -2.44 15.41 19.49
CA LEU A 273 -1.60 14.60 20.38
C LEU A 273 -0.56 13.77 19.61
N VAL A 274 -0.94 13.20 18.46
CA VAL A 274 -0.01 12.48 17.59
C VAL A 274 1.11 13.41 17.12
N ILE A 275 0.77 14.61 16.67
CA ILE A 275 1.76 15.62 16.24
C ILE A 275 2.70 15.98 17.38
N LEU A 276 2.16 16.22 18.57
CA LEU A 276 2.94 16.60 19.76
C LEU A 276 3.91 15.49 20.18
N ARG A 277 3.47 14.25 20.20
CA ARG A 277 4.25 13.11 20.75
C ARG A 277 5.12 12.41 19.70
N LEU A 278 4.65 12.34 18.44
CA LEU A 278 5.32 11.58 17.37
C LEU A 278 5.95 12.47 16.30
N GLY A 279 5.72 13.78 16.33
CA GLY A 279 6.19 14.71 15.27
C GLY A 279 7.70 14.69 15.02
N ARG A 280 8.51 14.40 16.06
CA ARG A 280 9.97 14.29 15.91
C ARG A 280 10.41 13.11 15.04
N PHE A 281 9.59 12.09 14.90
CA PHE A 281 9.86 10.89 14.10
C PHE A 281 9.43 10.99 12.64
N ARG A 282 8.80 12.13 12.23
CA ARG A 282 8.29 12.32 10.85
C ARG A 282 9.29 11.96 9.75
N PRO A 283 10.58 12.38 9.82
CA PRO A 283 11.53 12.04 8.76
C PRO A 283 11.69 10.52 8.59
N GLY A 284 11.91 9.78 9.69
CA GLY A 284 12.09 8.33 9.65
C GLY A 284 10.80 7.59 9.26
N ILE A 285 9.63 8.05 9.72
CA ILE A 285 8.33 7.48 9.31
C ILE A 285 8.10 7.74 7.81
N SER A 286 8.36 8.96 7.34
CA SER A 286 8.19 9.31 5.93
C SER A 286 9.12 8.51 5.03
N GLU A 287 10.40 8.38 5.38
CA GLU A 287 11.38 7.57 4.65
C GLU A 287 10.91 6.13 4.55
N HIS A 288 10.52 5.52 5.67
CA HIS A 288 10.03 4.15 5.73
C HIS A 288 8.77 3.92 4.89
N LEU A 289 7.77 4.81 4.98
CA LEU A 289 6.53 4.69 4.22
C LEU A 289 6.72 4.87 2.71
N HIS A 290 7.76 5.60 2.29
CA HIS A 290 8.11 5.79 0.87
C HIS A 290 9.11 4.74 0.36
N GLU A 291 9.61 3.84 1.22
CA GLU A 291 10.45 2.72 0.80
C GLU A 291 9.72 1.89 -0.27
N GLU A 292 10.27 1.84 -1.47
CA GLU A 292 9.77 0.99 -2.54
C GLU A 292 10.32 -0.44 -2.40
N LEU A 293 9.45 -1.38 -2.06
CA LEU A 293 9.78 -2.81 -2.05
C LEU A 293 9.83 -3.40 -3.47
N THR A 294 9.10 -2.75 -4.37
CA THR A 294 9.07 -3.06 -5.81
C THR A 294 8.78 -1.74 -6.53
N PRO A 295 9.31 -1.49 -7.74
CA PRO A 295 9.06 -0.26 -8.47
C PRO A 295 7.58 0.12 -8.51
N GLY A 296 7.26 1.32 -8.03
CA GLY A 296 5.90 1.86 -7.95
C GLY A 296 5.02 1.33 -6.82
N ARG A 297 5.53 0.47 -5.91
CA ARG A 297 4.81 -0.03 -4.74
C ARG A 297 5.65 0.12 -3.48
N ASN A 298 5.15 0.88 -2.53
CA ASN A 298 5.85 1.25 -1.31
C ASN A 298 5.17 0.70 -0.04
N ALA A 299 5.84 0.82 1.09
CA ALA A 299 5.37 0.35 2.39
C ALA A 299 4.03 0.97 2.81
N ARG A 300 3.76 2.25 2.44
CA ARG A 300 2.48 2.92 2.72
C ARG A 300 1.29 2.19 2.09
N GLN A 301 1.40 1.78 0.82
CA GLN A 301 0.32 1.08 0.13
C GLN A 301 0.10 -0.33 0.69
N LEU A 302 1.18 -1.02 1.06
CA LEU A 302 1.10 -2.33 1.72
C LEU A 302 0.45 -2.23 3.09
N LEU A 303 0.75 -1.19 3.88
CA LEU A 303 0.10 -0.95 5.17
C LEU A 303 -1.42 -0.75 5.01
N LEU A 304 -1.86 0.02 4.00
CA LEU A 304 -3.28 0.20 3.71
C LEU A 304 -3.97 -1.11 3.28
N LEU A 305 -3.26 -1.96 2.52
CA LEU A 305 -3.76 -3.30 2.18
C LEU A 305 -3.82 -4.21 3.43
N ALA A 306 -2.81 -4.18 4.29
CA ALA A 306 -2.81 -4.91 5.56
C ALA A 306 -3.96 -4.48 6.47
N ALA A 307 -4.30 -3.18 6.48
CA ALA A 307 -5.44 -2.66 7.23
C ALA A 307 -6.79 -3.24 6.79
N LEU A 308 -6.95 -3.61 5.52
CA LEU A 308 -8.17 -4.31 5.06
C LEU A 308 -8.23 -5.77 5.54
N TYR A 309 -7.10 -6.35 5.95
CA TYR A 309 -6.98 -7.76 6.32
C TYR A 309 -6.73 -8.00 7.81
N HIS A 310 -6.49 -6.95 8.63
CA HIS A 310 -6.07 -7.12 10.03
C HIS A 310 -7.09 -7.92 10.87
N ASP A 311 -8.37 -7.84 10.51
CA ASP A 311 -9.47 -8.56 11.13
C ASP A 311 -9.97 -9.78 10.32
N ALA A 312 -9.41 -10.04 9.13
CA ALA A 312 -9.92 -11.08 8.23
C ALA A 312 -9.92 -12.48 8.85
N GLY A 313 -8.98 -12.77 9.73
CA GLY A 313 -8.90 -14.05 10.42
C GLY A 313 -10.06 -14.32 11.40
N THR A 314 -10.70 -13.28 11.92
CA THR A 314 -11.83 -13.42 12.84
C THR A 314 -13.07 -14.05 12.19
N ALA A 315 -13.19 -13.90 10.86
CA ALA A 315 -14.30 -14.46 10.09
C ALA A 315 -14.14 -15.96 9.80
N VAL A 316 -12.93 -16.52 9.95
CA VAL A 316 -12.62 -17.92 9.64
C VAL A 316 -12.07 -18.70 10.84
N ALA A 317 -11.74 -18.01 11.95
CA ALA A 317 -11.33 -18.67 13.18
C ALA A 317 -12.51 -19.49 13.75
N PRO A 318 -12.32 -20.78 14.12
CA PRO A 318 -13.35 -21.56 14.75
C PRO A 318 -13.84 -20.88 16.03
N SER A 319 -15.16 -20.80 16.22
CA SER A 319 -15.71 -20.34 17.49
C SER A 319 -15.36 -21.34 18.60
N SER A 320 -14.96 -20.84 19.78
CA SER A 320 -14.60 -21.65 20.96
C SER A 320 -15.75 -22.47 21.55
N ASP A 321 -16.94 -22.40 20.98
CA ASP A 321 -18.19 -22.96 21.53
C ASP A 321 -18.52 -24.37 21.04
N GLU A 322 -17.71 -25.00 20.17
CA GLU A 322 -17.93 -26.38 19.79
C GLU A 322 -17.28 -27.36 20.81
N PRO A 323 -18.07 -28.21 21.49
CA PRO A 323 -17.56 -29.20 22.41
C PRO A 323 -16.70 -30.24 21.64
N GLY A 324 -15.40 -30.26 21.88
CA GLY A 324 -14.45 -31.18 21.26
C GLY A 324 -13.70 -30.64 20.04
N GLY A 325 -13.82 -29.36 19.73
CA GLY A 325 -13.06 -28.68 18.67
C GLY A 325 -11.56 -28.57 18.97
N SER A 326 -10.75 -28.48 17.94
CA SER A 326 -9.33 -28.12 18.05
C SER A 326 -9.17 -26.80 18.81
N PRO A 327 -8.03 -26.56 19.51
CA PRO A 327 -7.81 -25.29 20.19
C PRO A 327 -8.05 -24.12 19.21
N PRO A 328 -8.68 -23.04 19.67
CA PRO A 328 -9.02 -21.91 18.81
C PRO A 328 -7.76 -21.42 18.11
N SER A 329 -7.80 -21.40 16.77
CA SER A 329 -6.72 -20.83 15.97
C SER A 329 -6.65 -19.34 16.25
N ASP A 330 -5.45 -18.80 16.41
CA ASP A 330 -5.24 -17.36 16.61
C ASP A 330 -5.77 -16.58 15.39
N PRO A 331 -6.76 -15.68 15.56
CA PRO A 331 -7.28 -14.88 14.44
C PRO A 331 -6.20 -14.10 13.70
N GLN A 332 -5.16 -13.63 14.38
CA GLN A 332 -4.04 -12.92 13.74
C GLN A 332 -3.23 -13.86 12.83
N GLU A 333 -2.99 -15.10 13.25
CA GLU A 333 -2.32 -16.10 12.39
C GLU A 333 -3.17 -16.44 11.17
N MET A 334 -4.48 -16.60 11.34
CA MET A 334 -5.39 -16.86 10.23
C MET A 334 -5.44 -15.68 9.26
N GLY A 335 -5.55 -14.45 9.75
CA GLY A 335 -5.51 -13.23 8.94
C GLY A 335 -4.19 -13.09 8.17
N ALA A 336 -3.06 -13.36 8.82
CA ALA A 336 -1.74 -13.35 8.21
C ALA A 336 -1.61 -14.38 7.07
N ARG A 337 -2.21 -15.56 7.22
CA ARG A 337 -2.26 -16.57 6.14
C ARG A 337 -3.11 -16.08 4.96
N LEU A 338 -4.30 -15.55 5.22
CA LEU A 338 -5.22 -15.04 4.19
C LEU A 338 -4.58 -13.91 3.37
N VAL A 339 -3.95 -12.93 4.02
CA VAL A 339 -3.30 -11.83 3.29
C VAL A 339 -2.08 -12.32 2.50
N ALA A 340 -1.34 -13.29 3.00
CA ALA A 340 -0.21 -13.89 2.27
C ALA A 340 -0.69 -14.69 1.03
N GLU A 341 -1.79 -15.41 1.14
CA GLU A 341 -2.41 -16.12 0.01
C GLU A 341 -2.91 -15.13 -1.05
N ARG A 342 -3.57 -14.04 -0.64
CA ARG A 342 -3.97 -12.96 -1.54
C ARG A 342 -2.78 -12.29 -2.21
N GLY A 343 -1.71 -12.02 -1.47
CA GLY A 343 -0.47 -11.47 -2.03
C GLY A 343 0.10 -12.34 -3.15
N ARG A 344 0.11 -13.67 -2.96
CA ARG A 344 0.53 -14.61 -4.03
C ARG A 344 -0.41 -14.58 -5.23
N ALA A 345 -1.73 -14.56 -4.98
CA ALA A 345 -2.73 -14.49 -6.04
C ALA A 345 -2.60 -13.20 -6.86
N LEU A 346 -2.27 -12.08 -6.24
CA LEU A 346 -2.01 -10.78 -6.88
C LEU A 346 -0.57 -10.66 -7.42
N ARG A 347 0.25 -11.71 -7.38
CA ARG A 347 1.64 -11.70 -7.88
C ARG A 347 2.50 -10.60 -7.22
N LEU A 348 2.35 -10.43 -5.92
CA LEU A 348 3.28 -9.63 -5.12
C LEU A 348 4.62 -10.35 -4.96
N SER A 349 5.68 -9.60 -4.72
CA SER A 349 7.01 -10.17 -4.41
C SER A 349 7.02 -10.84 -3.04
N SER A 350 7.98 -11.71 -2.80
CA SER A 350 8.13 -12.38 -1.49
C SER A 350 8.34 -11.39 -0.35
N ALA A 351 9.05 -10.29 -0.60
CA ALA A 351 9.27 -9.23 0.38
C ALA A 351 7.95 -8.49 0.74
N GLU A 352 7.14 -8.17 -0.27
CA GLU A 352 5.82 -7.55 -0.07
C GLU A 352 4.88 -8.49 0.70
N ILE A 353 4.84 -9.77 0.34
CA ILE A 353 4.01 -10.79 1.02
C ILE A 353 4.42 -10.93 2.48
N GLU A 354 5.72 -11.01 2.76
CA GLU A 354 6.22 -11.13 4.14
C GLU A 354 5.93 -9.88 4.96
N ARG A 355 6.06 -8.68 4.37
CA ARG A 355 5.71 -7.41 5.00
C ARG A 355 4.23 -7.38 5.39
N LEU A 356 3.33 -7.75 4.48
CA LEU A 356 1.89 -7.86 4.74
C LEU A 356 1.57 -8.87 5.84
N ARG A 357 2.18 -10.06 5.75
CA ARG A 357 1.99 -11.16 6.71
C ARG A 357 2.37 -10.74 8.14
N LEU A 358 3.54 -10.15 8.30
CA LEU A 358 4.03 -9.70 9.60
C LEU A 358 3.20 -8.55 10.17
N THR A 359 2.77 -7.60 9.32
CA THR A 359 1.91 -6.49 9.73
C THR A 359 0.59 -7.01 10.31
N VAL A 360 -0.07 -7.96 9.64
CA VAL A 360 -1.33 -8.52 10.13
C VAL A 360 -1.11 -9.42 11.35
N LEU A 361 -0.08 -10.29 11.33
CA LEU A 361 0.23 -11.20 12.43
C LEU A 361 0.46 -10.47 13.76
N HIS A 362 1.10 -9.31 13.70
CA HIS A 362 1.49 -8.58 14.90
C HIS A 362 0.61 -7.36 15.20
N SER A 363 -0.49 -7.15 14.48
CA SER A 363 -1.38 -5.97 14.63
C SER A 363 -1.84 -5.72 16.07
N GLY A 364 -2.18 -6.78 16.82
CA GLY A 364 -2.64 -6.70 18.21
C GLY A 364 -1.56 -6.45 19.26
N ARG A 365 -0.27 -6.54 18.92
CA ARG A 365 0.83 -6.47 19.92
C ARG A 365 0.95 -5.12 20.63
N PRO A 366 0.87 -3.95 19.96
CA PRO A 366 0.92 -2.68 20.69
C PRO A 366 -0.18 -2.54 21.74
N GLY A 367 -1.38 -3.05 21.47
CA GLY A 367 -2.46 -3.12 22.45
C GLY A 367 -2.18 -4.04 23.63
N SER A 368 -1.40 -5.10 23.44
CA SER A 368 -0.96 -5.98 24.52
C SER A 368 0.09 -5.32 25.41
N LEU A 369 1.02 -4.57 24.83
CA LEU A 369 2.02 -3.78 25.55
C LEU A 369 1.37 -2.66 26.38
N ASP A 370 0.33 -2.03 25.84
CA ASP A 370 -0.47 -1.02 26.55
C ASP A 370 -1.09 -1.61 27.84
N ARG A 371 -1.74 -2.76 27.73
CA ARG A 371 -2.29 -3.49 28.88
C ARG A 371 -1.22 -3.93 29.89
N ALA A 372 0.00 -4.15 29.47
CA ALA A 372 1.14 -4.51 30.33
C ALA A 372 1.80 -3.31 31.03
N GLY A 373 1.36 -2.08 30.73
CA GLY A 373 1.82 -0.87 31.42
C GLY A 373 3.05 -0.20 30.79
N GLY A 374 3.39 -0.50 29.53
CA GLY A 374 4.45 0.20 28.81
C GLY A 374 5.41 -0.70 28.04
N VAL A 375 6.49 -0.13 27.52
CA VAL A 375 7.49 -0.81 26.69
C VAL A 375 8.85 -0.78 27.39
N SER A 376 9.23 -1.90 27.99
CA SER A 376 10.60 -2.09 28.47
C SER A 376 11.57 -2.32 27.29
N PRO A 377 12.90 -2.14 27.50
CA PRO A 377 13.88 -2.47 26.45
C PRO A 377 13.80 -3.91 25.93
N ARG A 378 13.46 -4.86 26.80
CA ARG A 378 13.25 -6.27 26.46
C ARG A 378 12.02 -6.45 25.56
N GLU A 379 10.94 -5.75 25.87
CA GLU A 379 9.71 -5.78 25.06
C GLU A 379 9.90 -5.12 23.70
N ALA A 380 10.63 -4.01 23.63
CA ALA A 380 10.99 -3.39 22.35
C ALA A 380 11.82 -4.33 21.49
N TYR A 381 12.82 -5.01 22.07
CA TYR A 381 13.62 -6.01 21.38
C TYR A 381 12.73 -7.13 20.81
N ARG A 382 11.89 -7.75 21.66
CA ARG A 382 10.97 -8.83 21.26
C ARG A 382 10.02 -8.37 20.15
N PHE A 383 9.50 -7.16 20.27
CA PHE A 383 8.59 -6.59 19.29
C PHE A 383 9.26 -6.49 17.92
N PHE A 384 10.42 -5.87 17.82
CA PHE A 384 11.10 -5.68 16.53
C PHE A 384 11.79 -6.94 16.00
N ARG A 385 12.23 -7.87 16.87
CA ARG A 385 12.67 -9.20 16.45
C ARG A 385 11.58 -9.96 15.71
N ASP A 386 10.34 -9.94 16.23
CA ASP A 386 9.23 -10.73 15.69
C ASP A 386 8.55 -10.02 14.51
N ALA A 387 8.32 -8.70 14.62
CA ALA A 387 7.69 -7.91 13.56
C ALA A 387 8.67 -7.55 12.42
N GLY A 388 9.97 -7.65 12.66
CA GLY A 388 11.00 -7.35 11.66
C GLY A 388 10.84 -5.94 11.07
N GLU A 389 10.97 -5.85 9.77
CA GLU A 389 10.82 -4.57 9.05
C GLU A 389 9.38 -4.05 9.05
N ALA A 390 8.38 -4.88 9.36
CA ALA A 390 6.98 -4.45 9.47
C ALA A 390 6.65 -3.74 10.81
N GLY A 391 7.62 -3.57 11.70
CA GLY A 391 7.38 -3.01 13.03
C GLY A 391 6.78 -1.61 13.03
N LEU A 392 7.20 -0.72 12.10
CA LEU A 392 6.61 0.61 11.99
C LEU A 392 5.15 0.55 11.51
N GLU A 393 4.86 -0.30 10.53
CA GLU A 393 3.50 -0.52 10.03
C GLU A 393 2.58 -1.01 11.14
N VAL A 394 3.03 -1.95 11.97
CA VAL A 394 2.28 -2.47 13.11
C VAL A 394 1.96 -1.36 14.10
N VAL A 395 2.92 -0.48 14.40
CA VAL A 395 2.71 0.67 15.30
C VAL A 395 1.65 1.61 14.74
N LEU A 396 1.76 2.01 13.46
CA LEU A 396 0.82 2.93 12.82
C LEU A 396 -0.57 2.32 12.66
N LEU A 397 -0.64 1.02 12.30
CA LEU A 397 -1.90 0.28 12.21
C LEU A 397 -2.63 0.26 13.55
N SER A 398 -1.91 0.04 14.66
CA SER A 398 -2.51 -0.01 16.00
C SER A 398 -3.13 1.31 16.46
N LEU A 399 -2.59 2.45 16.00
CA LEU A 399 -3.18 3.76 16.26
C LEU A 399 -4.48 3.94 15.46
N ALA A 400 -4.46 3.59 14.18
CA ALA A 400 -5.63 3.71 13.31
C ALA A 400 -6.76 2.76 13.70
N GLU A 401 -6.44 1.51 14.08
CA GLU A 401 -7.38 0.52 14.60
C GLU A 401 -8.09 1.01 15.87
N LEU A 402 -7.31 1.60 16.80
CA LEU A 402 -7.89 2.14 18.02
C LEU A 402 -8.85 3.30 17.74
N LEU A 403 -8.53 4.18 16.80
CA LEU A 403 -9.42 5.26 16.36
C LEU A 403 -10.69 4.71 15.71
N ALA A 404 -10.56 3.69 14.87
CA ALA A 404 -11.68 3.05 14.21
C ALA A 404 -12.62 2.28 15.17
N SER A 405 -12.07 1.79 16.30
CA SER A 405 -12.82 1.05 17.33
C SER A 405 -13.66 1.95 18.24
N HIS A 406 -13.52 3.26 18.16
CA HIS A 406 -14.19 4.20 19.07
C HIS A 406 -14.98 5.23 18.29
N THR A 407 -16.22 5.49 18.74
CA THR A 407 -16.96 6.66 18.26
C THR A 407 -16.36 7.92 18.90
N PRO A 408 -15.98 8.95 18.12
CA PRO A 408 -15.42 10.18 18.67
C PRO A 408 -16.36 10.86 19.67
N PRO A 409 -15.82 11.49 20.75
CA PRO A 409 -14.40 11.50 21.11
C PRO A 409 -13.96 10.25 21.84
N ILE A 410 -12.80 9.69 21.46
CA ILE A 410 -12.16 8.61 22.22
C ILE A 410 -11.79 9.11 23.63
N ALA A 411 -11.90 8.24 24.64
CA ALA A 411 -11.49 8.56 26.00
C ALA A 411 -10.00 8.93 26.04
N THR A 412 -9.69 10.16 26.47
CA THR A 412 -8.33 10.72 26.46
C THR A 412 -7.26 9.80 27.07
N PRO A 413 -7.47 9.15 28.25
CA PRO A 413 -6.45 8.28 28.83
C PRO A 413 -6.11 7.05 27.95
N ILE A 414 -7.09 6.47 27.27
CA ILE A 414 -6.88 5.30 26.38
C ILE A 414 -6.05 5.71 25.18
N TRP A 415 -6.37 6.87 24.60
CA TRP A 415 -5.64 7.39 23.44
C TRP A 415 -4.21 7.81 23.82
N GLU A 416 -4.04 8.55 24.92
CA GLU A 416 -2.73 8.96 25.42
C GLU A 416 -1.81 7.76 25.68
N SER A 417 -2.33 6.71 26.30
CA SER A 417 -1.57 5.49 26.57
C SER A 417 -1.11 4.82 25.27
N ARG A 418 -1.99 4.66 24.27
CA ARG A 418 -1.64 4.05 22.98
C ARG A 418 -0.62 4.90 22.21
N VAL A 419 -0.77 6.22 22.20
CA VAL A 419 0.19 7.12 21.54
C VAL A 419 1.54 7.08 22.26
N ASP A 420 1.56 6.90 23.59
CA ASP A 420 2.83 6.76 24.34
C ASP A 420 3.53 5.42 24.06
N ILE A 421 2.80 4.31 23.93
CA ILE A 421 3.35 3.04 23.44
C ILE A 421 3.96 3.20 22.04
N ALA A 422 3.23 3.86 21.13
CA ALA A 422 3.73 4.14 19.79
C ALA A 422 5.02 4.99 19.82
N ARG A 423 5.06 6.03 20.68
CA ARG A 423 6.25 6.87 20.89
C ARG A 423 7.44 6.03 21.34
N GLN A 424 7.27 5.16 22.35
CA GLN A 424 8.34 4.33 22.88
C GLN A 424 8.89 3.33 21.84
N LEU A 425 8.01 2.72 21.05
CA LEU A 425 8.41 1.81 19.98
C LEU A 425 9.12 2.56 18.84
N LEU A 426 8.61 3.73 18.43
CA LEU A 426 9.25 4.55 17.39
C LEU A 426 10.61 5.08 17.85
N GLU A 427 10.73 5.50 19.12
CA GLU A 427 12.01 5.88 19.73
C GLU A 427 13.01 4.72 19.67
N ALA A 428 12.56 3.51 20.03
CA ALA A 428 13.42 2.34 19.98
C ALA A 428 13.91 2.04 18.55
N ARG A 429 13.06 2.15 17.55
CA ARG A 429 13.40 1.83 16.14
C ARG A 429 14.25 2.91 15.47
N LEU A 430 13.94 4.19 15.74
CA LEU A 430 14.48 5.32 14.98
C LEU A 430 15.61 6.08 15.68
N GLU A 431 15.72 5.96 17.03
CA GLU A 431 16.68 6.74 17.80
C GLU A 431 17.68 5.87 18.58
N TRP A 432 17.36 4.60 18.87
CA TRP A 432 18.33 3.75 19.55
C TRP A 432 19.44 3.29 18.60
N PRO A 433 20.65 3.04 19.12
CA PRO A 433 21.70 2.38 18.34
C PRO A 433 21.19 1.04 17.80
N PRO A 434 21.45 0.68 16.52
CA PRO A 434 20.99 -0.57 15.91
C PRO A 434 21.36 -1.81 16.72
N GLU A 435 22.51 -1.79 17.39
CA GLU A 435 23.02 -2.89 18.22
C GLU A 435 22.14 -3.17 19.46
N ARG A 436 21.30 -2.22 19.86
CA ARG A 436 20.36 -2.41 20.97
C ARG A 436 19.13 -3.23 20.54
N LEU A 437 18.68 -3.08 19.30
CA LEU A 437 17.58 -3.88 18.75
C LEU A 437 18.06 -5.16 18.04
N SER A 438 19.32 -5.19 17.63
CA SER A 438 19.94 -6.38 17.00
C SER A 438 21.35 -6.58 17.59
N PRO A 439 21.46 -6.97 18.86
CA PRO A 439 22.75 -7.06 19.51
C PRO A 439 23.60 -8.17 18.88
N PRO A 440 24.90 -7.91 18.65
CA PRO A 440 25.81 -8.93 18.17
C PRO A 440 25.91 -10.07 19.21
N PRO A 441 25.98 -11.33 18.78
CA PRO A 441 25.96 -12.46 19.71
C PRO A 441 27.20 -12.45 20.61
N LEU A 442 27.02 -12.39 21.92
CA LEU A 442 28.08 -12.50 22.94
C LEU A 442 28.58 -13.94 23.07
N LEU A 443 27.71 -14.92 22.78
CA LEU A 443 28.02 -16.35 22.83
C LEU A 443 27.69 -17.04 21.52
N ARG A 444 28.55 -17.95 21.11
CA ARG A 444 28.27 -18.88 20.01
C ARG A 444 27.64 -20.16 20.57
N GLY A 445 26.76 -20.81 19.77
CA GLY A 445 26.05 -22.00 20.19
C GLY A 445 26.98 -23.18 20.55
N ASP A 446 28.08 -23.35 19.82
CA ASP A 446 29.08 -24.34 20.10
C ASP A 446 29.80 -24.15 21.46
N ARG A 447 30.12 -22.88 21.78
CA ARG A 447 30.70 -22.49 23.07
C ARG A 447 29.71 -22.69 24.24
N LEU A 448 28.46 -22.33 24.04
CA LEU A 448 27.39 -22.49 25.04
C LEU A 448 27.13 -23.98 25.31
N ALA A 449 26.94 -24.79 24.27
CA ALA A 449 26.69 -26.22 24.38
C ALA A 449 27.81 -26.91 25.15
N LYS A 450 29.09 -26.60 24.84
CA LYS A 450 30.26 -27.13 25.56
C LYS A 450 30.30 -26.69 27.02
N ALA A 451 29.99 -25.42 27.30
CA ALA A 451 30.05 -24.86 28.67
C ALA A 451 28.94 -25.38 29.59
N LEU A 452 27.83 -25.83 29.03
CA LEU A 452 26.72 -26.46 29.78
C LEU A 452 26.71 -27.98 29.69
N ALA A 453 27.63 -28.59 28.95
CA ALA A 453 27.71 -30.04 28.71
C ALA A 453 26.38 -30.60 28.11
N ILE A 454 25.77 -29.86 27.17
CA ILE A 454 24.52 -30.24 26.50
C ILE A 454 24.77 -30.48 25.00
N SER A 455 23.93 -31.30 24.39
CA SER A 455 23.99 -31.54 22.94
C SER A 455 23.53 -30.30 22.16
N PRO A 456 24.15 -30.00 21.00
CA PRO A 456 23.61 -28.98 20.09
C PRO A 456 22.17 -29.32 19.69
N GLY A 457 21.26 -28.32 19.84
CA GLY A 457 19.84 -28.55 19.57
C GLY A 457 18.99 -27.32 19.89
N PRO A 458 17.64 -27.46 19.87
CA PRO A 458 16.70 -26.37 20.12
C PRO A 458 16.94 -25.64 21.44
N ASP A 459 17.34 -26.36 22.49
CA ASP A 459 17.61 -25.80 23.82
C ASP A 459 18.73 -24.76 23.82
N VAL A 460 19.79 -25.02 23.04
CA VAL A 460 20.88 -24.04 22.85
C VAL A 460 20.35 -22.78 22.17
N GLY A 461 19.45 -22.93 21.19
CA GLY A 461 18.81 -21.82 20.51
C GLY A 461 17.96 -20.96 21.45
N ILE A 462 17.13 -21.59 22.29
CA ILE A 462 16.30 -20.93 23.30
C ILE A 462 17.15 -20.14 24.29
N LEU A 463 18.21 -20.76 24.82
CA LEU A 463 19.12 -20.10 25.79
C LEU A 463 19.86 -18.92 25.14
N LEU A 464 20.34 -19.06 23.92
CA LEU A 464 20.98 -17.98 23.18
C LEU A 464 20.02 -16.80 22.95
N GLU A 465 18.76 -17.09 22.67
CA GLU A 465 17.74 -16.05 22.51
C GLU A 465 17.44 -15.32 23.82
N GLN A 466 17.30 -16.05 24.93
CA GLN A 466 17.11 -15.45 26.26
C GLN A 466 18.31 -14.58 26.68
N VAL A 467 19.55 -15.02 26.37
CA VAL A 467 20.74 -14.20 26.57
C VAL A 467 20.72 -12.94 25.70
N ARG A 468 20.29 -13.06 24.45
CA ARG A 468 20.20 -11.92 23.53
C ARG A 468 19.15 -10.91 23.98
N GLU A 469 18.01 -11.38 24.50
CA GLU A 469 17.01 -10.53 25.11
C GLU A 469 17.55 -9.75 26.34
N ALA A 470 18.29 -10.43 27.20
CA ALA A 470 18.93 -9.80 28.36
C ALA A 470 20.04 -8.82 27.95
N GLN A 471 20.77 -9.12 26.87
CA GLN A 471 21.74 -8.20 26.28
C GLN A 471 21.07 -6.93 25.75
N ALA A 472 19.97 -7.06 25.00
CA ALA A 472 19.17 -5.93 24.50
C ALA A 472 18.60 -5.08 25.64
N ALA A 473 18.23 -5.70 26.77
CA ALA A 473 17.80 -5.03 27.99
C ALA A 473 18.95 -4.34 28.76
N GLY A 474 20.21 -4.61 28.38
CA GLY A 474 21.39 -4.08 29.09
C GLY A 474 21.72 -4.81 30.40
N GLU A 475 21.11 -5.96 30.65
CA GLU A 475 21.33 -6.80 31.84
C GLU A 475 22.61 -7.66 31.71
N VAL A 476 23.06 -7.89 30.47
CA VAL A 476 24.24 -8.68 30.10
C VAL A 476 25.08 -7.88 29.12
N ARG A 477 26.38 -7.73 29.41
CA ARG A 477 27.26 -6.84 28.63
C ARG A 477 28.43 -7.55 27.96
N ASP A 478 28.81 -8.72 28.50
CA ASP A 478 29.95 -9.50 28.01
C ASP A 478 29.66 -11.01 28.00
N ALA A 479 30.64 -11.76 27.48
CA ALA A 479 30.50 -13.20 27.33
C ALA A 479 30.45 -13.97 28.64
N ASP A 480 31.03 -13.44 29.71
CA ASP A 480 31.07 -14.12 31.02
C ASP A 480 29.73 -13.92 31.74
N GLU A 481 29.17 -12.71 31.73
CA GLU A 481 27.79 -12.44 32.19
C GLU A 481 26.75 -13.25 31.42
N ALA A 482 26.92 -13.34 30.07
CA ALA A 482 26.07 -14.13 29.21
C ALA A 482 26.09 -15.63 29.57
N LEU A 483 27.27 -16.17 29.83
CA LEU A 483 27.43 -17.57 30.24
C LEU A 483 26.86 -17.82 31.63
N ALA A 484 27.06 -16.89 32.56
CA ALA A 484 26.49 -16.98 33.93
C ALA A 484 24.95 -17.00 33.88
N LEU A 485 24.34 -16.10 33.07
CA LEU A 485 22.91 -16.09 32.86
C LEU A 485 22.41 -17.43 32.24
N ALA A 486 23.06 -17.89 31.19
CA ALA A 486 22.67 -19.14 30.53
C ALA A 486 22.75 -20.36 31.47
N ARG A 487 23.76 -20.43 32.36
CA ARG A 487 23.87 -21.48 33.40
C ARG A 487 22.71 -21.45 34.39
N ARG A 488 22.33 -20.25 34.85
CA ARG A 488 21.19 -20.05 35.74
C ARG A 488 19.88 -20.49 35.09
N LEU A 489 19.61 -20.02 33.88
CA LEU A 489 18.39 -20.36 33.11
C LEU A 489 18.32 -21.87 32.86
N TRP A 490 19.45 -22.50 32.58
CA TRP A 490 19.51 -23.94 32.38
C TRP A 490 19.20 -24.72 33.66
N ALA A 491 19.71 -24.27 34.82
CA ALA A 491 19.47 -24.89 36.12
C ALA A 491 18.03 -24.71 36.64
N GLU A 492 17.40 -23.58 36.30
CA GLU A 492 16.01 -23.25 36.67
C GLU A 492 14.96 -23.90 35.75
N ARG A 493 15.40 -24.61 34.71
CA ARG A 493 14.49 -25.27 33.76
C ARG A 493 13.66 -26.35 34.48
N PRO A 494 12.31 -26.38 34.32
CA PRO A 494 11.52 -27.50 34.78
C PRO A 494 12.06 -28.79 34.13
N THR A 495 12.50 -29.73 34.95
CA THR A 495 12.84 -31.07 34.47
C THR A 495 11.55 -31.72 33.98
N GLY A 496 11.25 -31.50 32.69
CA GLY A 496 10.14 -32.17 32.02
C GLY A 496 10.42 -33.65 31.98
N ASP A 497 9.44 -34.41 32.40
CA ASP A 497 9.19 -35.82 32.34
C ASP A 497 10.25 -36.57 31.50
N GLU A 498 11.15 -37.28 32.19
CA GLU A 498 11.93 -38.33 31.59
C GLU A 498 10.94 -39.38 31.09
N GLY A 499 10.66 -39.32 29.78
CA GLY A 499 9.89 -40.35 29.11
C GLY A 499 10.50 -41.70 29.48
N THR A 500 9.78 -42.44 30.30
CA THR A 500 10.04 -43.84 30.63
C THR A 500 10.16 -44.64 29.32
N PRO A 501 11.08 -45.58 29.20
CA PRO A 501 11.48 -46.31 28.00
C PRO A 501 10.35 -47.12 27.37
#